data_a8af82565a0b985f12c69fc8b11d7154
#
_entry.id   a8af82565a0b985f12c69fc8b11d7154
#
_cell.length_a   1.000
_cell.length_b   1.000
_cell.length_c   1.000
_cell.angle_alpha   90.00
_cell.angle_beta   90.00
_cell.angle_gamma   90.00
#
_symmetry.space_group_name_H-M   'P 1'
#
loop_
_entity.id
_entity.type
_entity.pdbx_description
1 polymer ?
#
loop_
_entity_poly.entity_id
_entity_poly.type
_entity_poly.pdbx_seq_one_letter_code
_entity_poly.pdbx_strand_id
1 'polypeptide(L)'
;MLIYSPPGAAKKIPVIDLAPAFEAHPEKRKSVAWEIHKACRETGFFYVANHGVPQDLIDAQFDQARRFFALPLDRRTAIHMKNSRPPRATIRWAGRSLTVRTSQVKKPRRT
;
A
#
# COMPACT_ATOMS: atom_id res chain seq x y z
N MET A 1 -9.05 5.54 -30.79
CA MET A 1 -9.01 6.43 -29.61
C MET A 1 -9.56 5.67 -28.41
N LEU A 2 -8.73 5.40 -27.43
CA LEU A 2 -9.20 4.75 -26.21
C LEU A 2 -9.89 5.80 -25.34
N ILE A 3 -11.21 5.73 -25.26
CA ILE A 3 -11.98 6.59 -24.36
C ILE A 3 -11.79 6.06 -22.93
N TYR A 4 -11.14 6.84 -22.09
CA TYR A 4 -11.06 6.54 -20.68
C TYR A 4 -12.45 6.59 -20.07
N SER A 5 -12.91 5.45 -19.55
CA SER A 5 -14.10 5.37 -18.73
C SER A 5 -13.65 5.23 -17.27
N PRO A 6 -14.02 6.16 -16.40
CA PRO A 6 -13.69 6.01 -14.98
C PRO A 6 -14.35 4.76 -14.43
N PRO A 7 -13.67 4.02 -13.53
CA PRO A 7 -14.27 2.85 -12.89
C PRO A 7 -15.50 3.26 -12.09
N GLY A 8 -16.56 2.45 -12.19
CA GLY A 8 -17.75 2.59 -11.35
C GLY A 8 -17.43 2.38 -9.87
N ALA A 9 -18.27 2.90 -8.99
CA ALA A 9 -18.12 2.67 -7.56
C ALA A 9 -18.09 1.18 -7.24
N ALA A 10 -17.07 0.73 -6.54
CA ALA A 10 -16.93 -0.66 -6.15
C ALA A 10 -18.01 -1.03 -5.11
N LYS A 11 -18.82 -2.02 -5.45
CA LYS A 11 -19.87 -2.53 -4.56
C LYS A 11 -19.31 -3.48 -3.49
N LYS A 12 -18.17 -4.10 -3.73
CA LYS A 12 -17.54 -5.09 -2.87
C LYS A 12 -16.04 -5.15 -3.13
N ILE A 13 -15.26 -5.34 -2.07
CA ILE A 13 -13.82 -5.58 -2.18
C ILE A 13 -13.62 -7.03 -2.66
N PRO A 14 -12.95 -7.25 -3.81
CA PRO A 14 -12.71 -8.60 -4.31
C PRO A 14 -11.69 -9.35 -3.45
N VAL A 15 -11.85 -10.68 -3.39
CA VAL A 15 -10.87 -11.60 -2.81
C VAL A 15 -10.24 -12.38 -3.95
N ILE A 16 -8.93 -12.29 -4.09
CA ILE A 16 -8.16 -12.96 -5.14
C ILE A 16 -7.41 -14.13 -4.55
N ASP A 17 -7.63 -15.33 -5.10
CA ASP A 17 -6.87 -16.51 -4.77
C ASP A 17 -5.53 -16.50 -5.50
N LEU A 18 -4.42 -16.45 -4.74
CA LEU A 18 -3.07 -16.44 -5.29
C LEU A 18 -2.50 -17.84 -5.54
N ALA A 19 -3.14 -18.91 -5.07
CA ALA A 19 -2.62 -20.27 -5.23
C ALA A 19 -2.26 -20.62 -6.67
N PRO A 20 -3.07 -20.30 -7.69
CA PRO A 20 -2.72 -20.61 -9.08
C PRO A 20 -1.47 -19.89 -9.60
N ALA A 21 -1.08 -18.76 -9.00
CA ALA A 21 0.13 -18.03 -9.39
C ALA A 21 1.42 -18.77 -9.01
N PHE A 22 1.37 -19.64 -8.01
CA PHE A 22 2.50 -20.44 -7.55
C PHE A 22 2.66 -21.77 -8.30
N GLU A 23 1.69 -22.12 -9.15
CA GLU A 23 1.77 -23.30 -9.97
C GLU A 23 2.66 -23.09 -11.21
N ALA A 24 3.20 -24.19 -11.74
CA ALA A 24 4.12 -24.14 -12.88
C ALA A 24 3.47 -23.82 -14.24
N HIS A 25 2.17 -23.52 -14.26
CA HIS A 25 1.40 -23.26 -15.48
C HIS A 25 1.29 -21.77 -15.78
N PRO A 26 1.85 -21.30 -16.92
CA PRO A 26 1.81 -19.87 -17.29
C PRO A 26 0.39 -19.30 -17.40
N GLU A 27 -0.57 -20.09 -17.88
CA GLU A 27 -1.97 -19.65 -18.05
C GLU A 27 -2.64 -19.35 -16.72
N LYS A 28 -2.33 -20.10 -15.67
CA LYS A 28 -2.84 -19.85 -14.32
C LYS A 28 -2.28 -18.55 -13.74
N ARG A 29 -0.99 -18.25 -13.97
CA ARG A 29 -0.41 -16.95 -13.60
C ARG A 29 -1.07 -15.79 -14.32
N LYS A 30 -1.35 -15.93 -15.61
CA LYS A 30 -2.04 -14.91 -16.39
C LYS A 30 -3.44 -14.63 -15.88
N SER A 31 -4.17 -15.68 -15.48
CA SER A 31 -5.49 -15.55 -14.90
C SER A 31 -5.47 -14.72 -13.61
N VAL A 32 -4.55 -15.02 -12.70
CA VAL A 32 -4.37 -14.25 -11.46
C VAL A 32 -3.94 -12.82 -11.76
N ALA A 33 -3.01 -12.61 -12.69
CA ALA A 33 -2.56 -11.28 -13.09
C ALA A 33 -3.72 -10.45 -13.66
N TRP A 34 -4.62 -11.06 -14.40
CA TRP A 34 -5.81 -10.41 -14.93
C TRP A 34 -6.77 -9.97 -13.83
N GLU A 35 -7.02 -10.83 -12.84
CA GLU A 35 -7.86 -10.50 -11.68
C GLU A 35 -7.27 -9.34 -10.86
N ILE A 36 -5.95 -9.34 -10.65
CA ILE A 36 -5.25 -8.23 -9.99
C ILE A 36 -5.41 -6.93 -10.78
N HIS A 37 -5.18 -6.99 -12.09
CA HIS A 37 -5.35 -5.83 -12.97
C HIS A 37 -6.76 -5.25 -12.90
N LYS A 38 -7.76 -6.12 -12.98
CA LYS A 38 -9.16 -5.74 -12.88
C LYS A 38 -9.48 -5.10 -11.52
N ALA A 39 -9.05 -5.72 -10.43
CA ALA A 39 -9.25 -5.21 -9.07
C ALA A 39 -8.58 -3.83 -8.87
N CYS A 40 -7.37 -3.66 -9.38
CA CYS A 40 -6.66 -2.38 -9.30
C CYS A 40 -7.38 -1.27 -10.07
N ARG A 41 -8.01 -1.58 -11.18
CA ARG A 41 -8.76 -0.60 -11.98
C ARG A 41 -10.14 -0.28 -11.43
N GLU A 42 -10.84 -1.27 -10.90
CA GLU A 42 -12.23 -1.13 -10.46
C GLU A 42 -12.35 -0.67 -9.00
N THR A 43 -11.50 -1.21 -8.13
CA THR A 43 -11.59 -1.00 -6.68
C THR A 43 -10.37 -0.24 -6.14
N GLY A 44 -9.20 -0.45 -6.74
CA GLY A 44 -7.93 0.09 -6.30
C GLY A 44 -7.22 -0.77 -5.25
N PHE A 45 -7.88 -1.75 -4.67
CA PHE A 45 -7.32 -2.70 -3.69
C PHE A 45 -8.14 -3.99 -3.66
N PHE A 46 -7.59 -5.03 -3.04
CA PHE A 46 -8.21 -6.35 -2.95
C PHE A 46 -7.69 -7.12 -1.74
N TYR A 47 -8.44 -8.12 -1.32
CA TYR A 47 -7.96 -9.12 -0.37
C TYR A 47 -7.28 -10.27 -1.13
N VAL A 48 -6.32 -10.93 -0.48
CA VAL A 48 -5.67 -12.11 -1.02
C VAL A 48 -5.96 -13.34 -0.17
N ALA A 49 -6.15 -14.48 -0.82
CA ALA A 49 -6.24 -15.80 -0.22
C ALA A 49 -5.08 -16.67 -0.73
N ASN A 50 -4.67 -17.65 0.06
CA ASN A 50 -3.59 -18.60 -0.28
C ASN A 50 -2.30 -17.91 -0.72
N HIS A 51 -1.91 -16.85 0.00
CA HIS A 51 -0.72 -16.05 -0.29
C HIS A 51 0.61 -16.74 0.12
N GLY A 52 0.55 -17.89 0.79
CA GLY A 52 1.75 -18.65 1.19
C GLY A 52 2.46 -18.12 2.44
N VAL A 53 2.01 -17.01 3.03
CA VAL A 53 2.56 -16.53 4.31
C VAL A 53 1.91 -17.31 5.46
N PRO A 54 2.68 -17.98 6.35
CA PRO A 54 2.14 -18.71 7.49
C PRO A 54 1.35 -17.78 8.42
N GLN A 55 0.23 -18.27 8.96
CA GLN A 55 -0.62 -17.48 9.85
C GLN A 55 0.10 -17.11 11.17
N ASP A 56 0.93 -17.99 11.68
CA ASP A 56 1.75 -17.74 12.88
C ASP A 56 2.73 -16.58 12.69
N LEU A 57 3.29 -16.42 11.49
CA LEU A 57 4.14 -15.28 11.17
C LEU A 57 3.35 -13.96 11.13
N ILE A 58 2.15 -13.98 10.59
CA ILE A 58 1.25 -12.82 10.57
C ILE A 58 0.87 -12.43 12.00
N ASP A 59 0.49 -13.39 12.82
CA ASP A 59 0.12 -13.17 14.23
C ASP A 59 1.30 -12.64 15.05
N ALA A 60 2.50 -13.18 14.83
CA ALA A 60 3.72 -12.70 15.44
C ALA A 60 4.02 -11.25 15.05
N GLN A 61 3.80 -10.86 13.79
CA GLN A 61 4.00 -9.50 13.32
C GLN A 61 3.04 -8.52 14.02
N PHE A 62 1.77 -8.87 14.17
CA PHE A 62 0.80 -8.05 14.91
C PHE A 62 1.16 -7.95 16.39
N ASP A 63 1.62 -9.03 17.02
CA ASP A 63 2.07 -9.00 18.40
C ASP A 63 3.28 -8.08 18.59
N GLN A 64 4.28 -8.17 17.73
CA GLN A 64 5.43 -7.26 17.76
C GLN A 64 5.02 -5.80 17.57
N ALA A 65 4.05 -5.52 16.70
CA ALA A 65 3.52 -4.18 16.54
C ALA A 65 2.85 -3.67 17.83
N ARG A 66 2.03 -4.47 18.49
CA ARG A 66 1.42 -4.11 19.78
C ARG A 66 2.48 -3.82 20.84
N ARG A 67 3.49 -4.67 20.94
CA ARG A 67 4.61 -4.51 21.90
C ARG A 67 5.40 -3.25 21.63
N PHE A 68 5.68 -2.94 20.38
CA PHE A 68 6.37 -1.71 19.99
C PHE A 68 5.57 -0.47 20.38
N PHE A 69 4.29 -0.42 20.06
CA PHE A 69 3.43 0.74 20.37
C PHE A 69 3.09 0.87 21.86
N ALA A 70 3.28 -0.19 22.65
CA ALA A 70 3.19 -0.14 24.10
C ALA A 70 4.45 0.43 24.78
N LEU A 71 5.56 0.58 24.05
CA LEU A 71 6.77 1.20 24.58
C LEU A 71 6.57 2.67 24.92
N PRO A 72 7.30 3.22 25.91
CA PRO A 72 7.34 4.64 26.20
C PRO A 72 7.74 5.47 24.96
N LEU A 73 7.28 6.71 24.89
CA LEU A 73 7.48 7.56 23.71
C LEU A 73 8.96 7.79 23.37
N ASP A 74 9.82 7.96 24.38
CA ASP A 74 11.26 8.11 24.22
C ASP A 74 11.92 6.92 23.52
N ARG A 75 11.48 5.70 23.88
CA ARG A 75 11.98 4.47 23.23
C ARG A 75 11.53 4.35 21.79
N ARG A 76 10.28 4.72 21.50
CA ARG A 76 9.73 4.71 20.13
C ARG A 76 10.37 5.78 19.25
N THR A 77 10.64 6.96 19.79
CA THR A 77 11.23 8.07 19.05
C THR A 77 12.73 7.93 18.86
N ALA A 78 13.42 7.07 19.60
CA ALA A 78 14.83 6.75 19.38
C ALA A 78 15.11 6.27 17.95
N ILE A 79 14.13 5.57 17.32
CA ILE A 79 14.21 5.14 15.91
C ILE A 79 13.45 6.09 14.96
N HIS A 80 13.31 7.35 15.34
CA HIS A 80 12.64 8.33 14.49
C HIS A 80 13.36 8.48 13.13
N MET A 81 12.59 8.76 12.10
CA MET A 81 13.09 8.86 10.73
C MET A 81 14.27 9.85 10.57
N LYS A 82 14.34 10.87 11.41
CA LYS A 82 15.48 11.82 11.45
C LYS A 82 16.81 11.15 11.81
N ASN A 83 16.75 10.05 12.57
CA ASN A 83 17.91 9.31 13.06
C ASN A 83 18.26 8.11 12.17
N SER A 84 17.50 7.88 11.11
CA SER A 84 17.65 6.71 10.23
C SER A 84 17.85 7.14 8.77
N ARG A 85 18.89 6.62 8.13
CA ARG A 85 19.15 6.89 6.71
C ARG A 85 18.06 6.36 5.77
N PRO A 86 17.57 5.11 5.89
CA PRO A 86 16.43 4.68 5.09
C PRO A 86 15.10 5.13 5.72
N PRO A 87 14.08 5.49 4.93
CA PRO A 87 12.78 5.99 5.42
C PRO A 87 11.90 4.86 5.99
N ARG A 88 12.46 4.03 6.88
CA ARG A 88 11.80 2.88 7.50
C ARG A 88 11.60 3.04 9.00
N ALA A 89 11.52 4.26 9.46
CA ALA A 89 11.47 4.57 10.88
C ALA A 89 10.17 5.26 11.27
N THR A 90 9.96 5.37 12.57
CA THR A 90 8.79 6.01 13.17
C THR A 90 8.70 7.49 12.80
N ILE A 91 7.53 7.94 12.41
CA ILE A 91 7.21 9.34 12.15
C ILE A 91 6.28 9.83 13.26
N ARG A 92 6.64 10.95 13.88
CA ARG A 92 5.73 11.64 14.79
C ARG A 92 4.68 12.36 13.97
N TRP A 93 3.40 12.11 14.22
CA TRP A 93 2.29 12.69 13.45
C TRP A 93 2.34 14.22 13.38
N ALA A 94 2.70 14.90 14.47
CA ALA A 94 2.80 16.35 14.53
C ALA A 94 3.94 16.96 13.69
N GLY A 95 4.81 16.16 13.10
CA GLY A 95 5.95 16.62 12.29
C GLY A 95 5.71 16.61 10.78
N ARG A 96 4.57 16.13 10.31
CA ARG A 96 4.19 16.20 8.90
C ARG A 96 3.38 17.45 8.63
N SER A 97 4.06 18.55 8.36
CA SER A 97 3.47 19.62 7.57
C SER A 97 3.42 19.10 6.13
N LEU A 98 2.23 18.82 5.64
CA LEU A 98 1.98 18.69 4.21
C LEU A 98 2.10 20.09 3.61
N THR A 99 3.32 20.53 3.38
CA THR A 99 3.54 21.68 2.52
C THR A 99 3.24 21.21 1.11
N VAL A 100 1.99 21.36 0.70
CA VAL A 100 1.64 21.33 -0.70
C VAL A 100 2.43 22.47 -1.34
N ARG A 101 3.55 22.13 -2.00
CA ARG A 101 4.18 23.06 -2.92
C ARG A 101 3.18 23.30 -4.03
N THR A 102 2.35 24.31 -3.89
CA THR A 102 1.69 24.94 -5.02
C THR A 102 2.81 25.45 -5.91
N SER A 103 3.11 24.70 -6.96
CA SER A 103 3.92 25.20 -8.06
C SER A 103 3.24 26.47 -8.54
N GLN A 104 3.91 27.60 -8.31
CA GLN A 104 3.48 28.87 -8.84
C GLN A 104 3.42 28.72 -10.35
N VAL A 105 2.21 28.59 -10.89
CA VAL A 105 1.96 28.70 -12.32
C VAL A 105 2.35 30.12 -12.69
N LYS A 106 3.53 30.27 -13.33
CA LYS A 106 3.97 31.53 -13.90
C LYS A 106 2.87 32.00 -14.86
N LYS A 107 2.15 33.07 -14.49
CA LYS A 107 1.23 33.75 -15.40
C LYS A 107 2.02 34.17 -16.64
N PRO A 108 1.54 33.89 -17.85
CA PRO A 108 2.18 34.42 -19.07
C PRO A 108 2.13 35.96 -19.04
N ARG A 109 3.29 36.58 -19.29
CA ARG A 109 3.34 38.03 -19.47
C ARG A 109 2.49 38.39 -20.65
N ARG A 110 1.50 39.22 -20.45
CA ARG A 110 0.79 39.90 -21.54
C ARG A 110 1.76 40.89 -22.18
N THR A 111 2.07 40.70 -23.42
CA THR A 111 2.64 41.72 -24.32
C THR A 111 1.55 42.71 -24.70
#